data_20adb1cd341fc5fbb5bd05abdbc4baed
#
_entry.id   20adb1cd341fc5fbb5bd05abdbc4baed
#
_cell.length_a   1.000
_cell.length_b   1.000
_cell.length_c   1.000
_cell.angle_alpha   90.00
_cell.angle_beta   90.00
_cell.angle_gamma   90.00
#
_symmetry.space_group_name_H-M   'P 1'
#
loop_
_entity.id
_entity.type
_entity.pdbx_description
1 polymer ?
#
loop_
_entity_poly.entity_id
_entity_poly.type
_entity_poly.pdbx_seq_one_letter_code
_entity_poly.pdbx_strand_id
1 'polypeptide(L)'
;MENALYIYNSLSRCKQPFKPLNAPHVGMYVCGPTVYGDAHLGHARPAITFDLVFRYLKHLGYKVRYVRNITDVGHLEHDADEGEDKIAKKARLENLEPMEVAQYYTNRYHDAMDKLNVLRPSIEPHASGHIIEQIAMVQKILDNGFAYVENGSVYFDIEKYNKVHPYGILSGRNFEEMLNTTRELSGQEEKHNPVDFALWKKAEPKHIMRWPSPWSDGFPGWHMECSAMGCKYLGETFDIHGGGMDLMFPHHESEIAQSMAANGKQPVVYWMHNNMITIGGQKMGKSLGNFITLDEFYNGTSHKNAKGEEMIAQAYSPMTIRFFILQAHYRSTLDFSNEALQAAEKGYNRMMEGVKTAAGLKATEDAVGLDIQKIVDACYDAMNDDFNSPIVIANLFELVRIVNTIKDGKAQINTTELELLKKTLNEFVFDILGLVDSNATEGNGNLVEGLMQTIIGIRKEARAKKDWATSDLIRDELAKYDIVLKDGKEGTTWSKK
;
A
#
# COMPACT_ATOMS: atom_id res chain seq x y z
N MET A 1 -18.45 -26.45 -4.67
CA MET A 1 -19.05 -25.66 -3.59
C MET A 1 -18.69 -24.21 -3.86
N GLU A 2 -19.68 -23.32 -3.99
CA GLU A 2 -19.38 -21.88 -3.99
C GLU A 2 -18.90 -21.51 -2.59
N ASN A 3 -17.61 -21.53 -2.37
CA ASN A 3 -17.02 -21.00 -1.13
C ASN A 3 -17.25 -19.49 -1.14
N ALA A 4 -18.27 -19.03 -0.44
CA ALA A 4 -18.58 -17.62 -0.35
C ALA A 4 -17.46 -16.88 0.38
N LEU A 5 -16.93 -15.81 -0.24
CA LEU A 5 -16.01 -14.89 0.41
C LEU A 5 -16.74 -14.13 1.52
N TYR A 6 -16.16 -14.10 2.71
CA TYR A 6 -16.58 -13.28 3.84
C TYR A 6 -15.56 -12.17 4.10
N ILE A 7 -16.05 -10.98 4.39
CA ILE A 7 -15.21 -9.80 4.71
C ILE A 7 -15.65 -9.27 6.08
N TYR A 8 -14.69 -9.00 6.94
CA TYR A 8 -14.97 -8.29 8.19
C TYR A 8 -15.23 -6.82 7.91
N ASN A 9 -16.47 -6.40 8.18
CA ASN A 9 -16.89 -5.02 7.99
C ASN A 9 -16.75 -4.26 9.32
N SER A 10 -15.87 -3.27 9.35
CA SER A 10 -15.62 -2.47 10.55
C SER A 10 -16.86 -1.70 11.03
N LEU A 11 -17.76 -1.33 10.12
CA LEU A 11 -19.00 -0.63 10.47
C LEU A 11 -19.95 -1.53 11.27
N SER A 12 -20.16 -2.77 10.84
CA SER A 12 -21.01 -3.75 11.53
C SER A 12 -20.27 -4.59 12.58
N ARG A 13 -18.93 -4.50 12.61
CA ARG A 13 -18.03 -5.25 13.51
C ARG A 13 -18.19 -6.77 13.44
N CYS A 14 -18.57 -7.28 12.28
CA CYS A 14 -18.73 -8.72 12.04
C CYS A 14 -18.31 -9.09 10.60
N LYS A 15 -18.03 -10.39 10.39
CA LYS A 15 -17.81 -10.94 9.06
C LYS A 15 -19.14 -11.05 8.33
N GLN A 16 -19.19 -10.57 7.10
CA GLN A 16 -20.38 -10.60 6.24
C GLN A 16 -20.03 -11.27 4.91
N PRO A 17 -20.97 -12.00 4.29
CA PRO A 17 -20.76 -12.54 2.95
C PRO A 17 -20.56 -11.40 1.96
N PHE A 18 -19.52 -11.48 1.15
CA PHE A 18 -19.24 -10.47 0.13
C PHE A 18 -20.23 -10.58 -1.03
N LYS A 19 -20.99 -9.53 -1.24
CA LYS A 19 -21.95 -9.39 -2.34
C LYS A 19 -21.73 -8.03 -2.99
N PRO A 20 -21.03 -7.98 -4.14
CA PRO A 20 -20.81 -6.68 -4.82
C PRO A 20 -22.12 -6.09 -5.34
N LEU A 21 -22.21 -4.77 -5.32
CA LEU A 21 -23.39 -4.02 -5.77
C LEU A 21 -23.74 -4.32 -7.24
N ASN A 22 -22.73 -4.54 -8.08
CA ASN A 22 -22.88 -4.70 -9.53
C ASN A 22 -21.99 -5.84 -10.06
N ALA A 23 -22.19 -7.07 -9.59
CA ALA A 23 -21.39 -8.23 -10.04
C ALA A 23 -21.36 -8.35 -11.57
N PRO A 24 -20.20 -8.67 -12.18
CA PRO A 24 -18.92 -9.02 -11.57
C PRO A 24 -18.04 -7.79 -11.25
N HIS A 25 -18.56 -6.57 -11.35
CA HIS A 25 -17.80 -5.34 -11.10
C HIS A 25 -17.77 -5.02 -9.61
N VAL A 26 -16.59 -4.63 -9.12
CA VAL A 26 -16.35 -4.25 -7.73
C VAL A 26 -15.66 -2.88 -7.70
N GLY A 27 -16.23 -1.92 -6.97
CA GLY A 27 -15.61 -0.63 -6.66
C GLY A 27 -14.81 -0.72 -5.36
N MET A 28 -13.51 -0.45 -5.40
CA MET A 28 -12.64 -0.43 -4.23
C MET A 28 -11.88 0.89 -4.14
N TYR A 29 -12.02 1.60 -3.04
CA TYR A 29 -11.23 2.80 -2.71
C TYR A 29 -10.31 2.52 -1.53
N VAL A 30 -9.06 2.98 -1.60
CA VAL A 30 -8.12 2.90 -0.48
C VAL A 30 -7.45 4.24 -0.30
N CYS A 31 -7.42 4.76 0.92
CA CYS A 31 -6.69 5.99 1.22
C CYS A 31 -5.22 5.82 0.90
N GLY A 32 -4.71 6.76 0.10
CA GLY A 32 -3.32 6.80 -0.34
C GLY A 32 -2.40 7.60 0.58
N PRO A 33 -1.13 7.74 0.21
CA PRO A 33 -0.15 8.46 1.02
C PRO A 33 -0.27 9.97 0.88
N THR A 34 0.12 10.69 1.95
CA THR A 34 0.51 12.10 1.84
C THR A 34 1.97 12.18 1.43
N VAL A 35 2.26 12.81 0.30
CA VAL A 35 3.55 12.72 -0.38
C VAL A 35 4.52 13.83 0.03
N TYR A 36 5.02 13.77 1.27
CA TYR A 36 6.01 14.71 1.84
C TYR A 36 7.26 14.03 2.39
N GLY A 37 7.39 12.72 2.24
CA GLY A 37 8.51 11.94 2.75
C GLY A 37 8.54 10.52 2.20
N ASP A 38 9.66 9.83 2.45
CA ASP A 38 9.86 8.46 1.97
C ASP A 38 8.88 7.46 2.58
N ALA A 39 8.59 6.42 1.81
CA ALA A 39 7.74 5.34 2.25
C ALA A 39 8.38 4.54 3.40
N HIS A 40 7.55 4.12 4.35
CA HIS A 40 7.94 3.34 5.52
C HIS A 40 6.99 2.15 5.74
N LEU A 41 7.25 1.32 6.76
CA LEU A 41 6.42 0.13 7.06
C LEU A 41 4.93 0.45 7.23
N GLY A 42 4.60 1.63 7.78
CA GLY A 42 3.21 2.10 7.90
C GLY A 42 2.51 2.31 6.55
N HIS A 43 3.26 2.63 5.48
CA HIS A 43 2.74 2.67 4.11
C HIS A 43 2.71 1.27 3.47
N ALA A 44 3.71 0.43 3.76
CA ALA A 44 3.77 -0.93 3.21
C ALA A 44 2.62 -1.81 3.70
N ARG A 45 2.20 -1.67 4.96
CA ARG A 45 1.14 -2.49 5.57
C ARG A 45 -0.20 -2.38 4.82
N PRO A 46 -0.81 -1.19 4.68
CA PRO A 46 -2.05 -1.04 3.90
C PRO A 46 -1.84 -1.39 2.42
N ALA A 47 -0.72 -0.99 1.81
CA ALA A 47 -0.45 -1.27 0.42
C ALA A 47 -0.44 -2.78 0.12
N ILE A 48 0.25 -3.60 0.91
CA ILE A 48 0.29 -5.06 0.75
C ILE A 48 -1.05 -5.70 1.13
N THR A 49 -1.72 -5.21 2.18
CA THR A 49 -3.04 -5.71 2.57
C THR A 49 -4.06 -5.57 1.45
N PHE A 50 -4.19 -4.37 0.89
CA PHE A 50 -5.17 -4.13 -0.17
C PHE A 50 -4.73 -4.63 -1.54
N ASP A 51 -3.43 -4.84 -1.77
CA ASP A 51 -2.93 -5.59 -2.91
C ASP A 51 -3.36 -7.07 -2.84
N LEU A 52 -3.28 -7.70 -1.66
CA LEU A 52 -3.79 -9.06 -1.43
C LEU A 52 -5.30 -9.14 -1.73
N VAL A 53 -6.09 -8.20 -1.23
CA VAL A 53 -7.54 -8.10 -1.50
C VAL A 53 -7.79 -7.96 -2.99
N PHE A 54 -7.09 -7.03 -3.65
CA PHE A 54 -7.24 -6.77 -5.08
C PHE A 54 -6.87 -7.99 -5.93
N ARG A 55 -5.74 -8.64 -5.64
CA ARG A 55 -5.29 -9.86 -6.34
C ARG A 55 -6.29 -10.99 -6.17
N TYR A 56 -6.77 -11.22 -4.95
CA TYR A 56 -7.70 -12.31 -4.68
C TYR A 56 -9.07 -12.09 -5.33
N LEU A 57 -9.61 -10.88 -5.27
CA LEU A 57 -10.86 -10.54 -5.98
C LEU A 57 -10.72 -10.76 -7.51
N LYS A 58 -9.58 -10.38 -8.10
CA LYS A 58 -9.29 -10.68 -9.52
C LYS A 58 -9.18 -12.17 -9.78
N HIS A 59 -8.55 -12.94 -8.90
CA HIS A 59 -8.44 -14.39 -8.99
C HIS A 59 -9.81 -15.07 -8.96
N LEU A 60 -10.75 -14.56 -8.16
CA LEU A 60 -12.16 -15.02 -8.12
C LEU A 60 -12.97 -14.57 -9.36
N GLY A 61 -12.38 -13.87 -10.32
CA GLY A 61 -13.02 -13.43 -11.56
C GLY A 61 -13.75 -12.09 -11.48
N TYR A 62 -13.65 -11.34 -10.37
CA TYR A 62 -14.23 -10.00 -10.29
C TYR A 62 -13.45 -8.99 -11.13
N LYS A 63 -14.17 -8.01 -11.68
CA LYS A 63 -13.63 -6.85 -12.41
C LYS A 63 -13.51 -5.68 -11.44
N VAL A 64 -12.37 -5.56 -10.79
CA VAL A 64 -12.17 -4.56 -9.73
C VAL A 64 -11.70 -3.23 -10.32
N ARG A 65 -12.46 -2.14 -10.06
CA ARG A 65 -11.99 -0.77 -10.23
C ARG A 65 -11.40 -0.31 -8.91
N TYR A 66 -10.08 -0.36 -8.85
CA TYR A 66 -9.32 0.04 -7.68
C TYR A 66 -8.87 1.49 -7.80
N VAL A 67 -9.31 2.34 -6.87
CA VAL A 67 -8.93 3.75 -6.75
C VAL A 67 -8.10 3.94 -5.49
N ARG A 68 -6.96 4.61 -5.62
CA ARG A 68 -6.12 5.03 -4.49
C ARG A 68 -5.62 6.43 -4.76
N ASN A 69 -5.92 7.37 -3.88
CA ASN A 69 -5.52 8.75 -4.08
C ASN A 69 -4.05 9.01 -3.74
N ILE A 70 -3.57 10.17 -4.21
CA ILE A 70 -2.36 10.85 -3.73
C ILE A 70 -2.82 12.13 -3.04
N THR A 71 -2.52 12.26 -1.75
CA THR A 71 -2.74 13.48 -0.99
C THR A 71 -1.56 14.41 -1.19
N ASP A 72 -1.74 15.39 -2.06
CA ASP A 72 -0.73 16.38 -2.46
C ASP A 72 -1.09 17.81 -2.03
N VAL A 73 -2.14 18.00 -1.22
CA VAL A 73 -2.58 19.28 -0.63
C VAL A 73 -3.51 19.05 0.57
N GLY A 74 -3.61 20.02 1.46
CA GLY A 74 -4.67 20.10 2.47
C GLY A 74 -4.48 19.22 3.71
N HIS A 75 -3.35 18.53 3.84
CA HIS A 75 -3.04 17.73 5.02
C HIS A 75 -2.13 18.51 5.97
N LEU A 76 -2.74 19.11 6.99
CA LEU A 76 -2.05 19.95 7.95
C LEU A 76 -1.31 19.13 9.03
N GLU A 77 -0.42 19.79 9.75
CA GLU A 77 0.32 19.17 10.86
C GLU A 77 -0.63 18.68 11.97
N HIS A 78 -0.22 17.62 12.64
CA HIS A 78 -0.99 16.98 13.74
C HIS A 78 -2.36 16.44 13.36
N ASP A 79 -2.64 16.28 12.04
CA ASP A 79 -3.94 15.85 11.50
C ASP A 79 -5.10 16.74 11.99
N ALA A 80 -4.80 18.03 12.23
CA ALA A 80 -5.71 19.06 12.72
C ALA A 80 -6.17 19.97 11.57
N ASP A 81 -7.13 20.87 11.88
CA ASP A 81 -7.60 21.89 10.93
C ASP A 81 -6.74 23.17 10.96
N GLU A 82 -5.67 23.18 11.72
CA GLU A 82 -4.73 24.29 11.88
C GLU A 82 -3.29 23.81 11.84
N GLY A 83 -2.39 24.71 11.49
CA GLY A 83 -0.98 24.42 11.29
C GLY A 83 -0.56 24.59 9.85
N GLU A 84 0.71 24.32 9.59
CA GLU A 84 1.28 24.39 8.25
C GLU A 84 0.94 23.09 7.48
N ASP A 85 0.62 23.19 6.19
CA ASP A 85 0.50 22.03 5.31
C ASP A 85 1.82 21.26 5.26
N LYS A 86 1.76 19.93 5.40
CA LYS A 86 2.96 19.04 5.50
C LYS A 86 3.86 19.17 4.28
N ILE A 87 3.28 19.32 3.08
CA ILE A 87 4.04 19.47 1.83
C ILE A 87 4.63 20.86 1.72
N ALA A 88 3.85 21.91 2.05
CA ALA A 88 4.32 23.28 2.05
C ALA A 88 5.46 23.50 3.05
N LYS A 89 5.35 22.91 4.23
CA LYS A 89 6.44 22.91 5.22
C LYS A 89 7.72 22.26 4.70
N LYS A 90 7.59 21.10 4.08
CA LYS A 90 8.72 20.37 3.49
C LYS A 90 9.37 21.19 2.37
N ALA A 91 8.56 21.76 1.48
CA ALA A 91 9.02 22.62 0.39
C ALA A 91 9.79 23.83 0.90
N ARG A 92 9.27 24.51 1.92
CA ARG A 92 9.94 25.66 2.54
C ARG A 92 11.29 25.27 3.17
N LEU A 93 11.37 24.13 3.84
CA LEU A 93 12.61 23.65 4.47
C LEU A 93 13.68 23.28 3.44
N GLU A 94 13.29 22.82 2.26
CA GLU A 94 14.20 22.39 1.19
C GLU A 94 14.37 23.44 0.08
N ASN A 95 13.74 24.62 0.20
CA ASN A 95 13.71 25.68 -0.81
C ASN A 95 13.21 25.19 -2.18
N LEU A 96 12.14 24.40 -2.17
CA LEU A 96 11.47 23.84 -3.34
C LEU A 96 10.05 24.41 -3.45
N GLU A 97 9.41 24.21 -4.62
CA GLU A 97 7.97 24.41 -4.78
C GLU A 97 7.20 23.20 -4.21
N PRO A 98 6.01 23.39 -3.61
CA PRO A 98 5.22 22.28 -3.06
C PRO A 98 4.95 21.16 -4.08
N MET A 99 4.70 21.50 -5.36
CA MET A 99 4.48 20.50 -6.41
C MET A 99 5.74 19.73 -6.81
N GLU A 100 6.96 20.32 -6.65
CA GLU A 100 8.20 19.54 -6.80
C GLU A 100 8.32 18.49 -5.71
N VAL A 101 8.03 18.86 -4.45
CA VAL A 101 8.03 17.94 -3.31
C VAL A 101 7.01 16.83 -3.54
N ALA A 102 5.76 17.17 -3.89
CA ALA A 102 4.72 16.22 -4.15
C ALA A 102 5.08 15.23 -5.28
N GLN A 103 5.61 15.73 -6.39
CA GLN A 103 6.04 14.90 -7.53
C GLN A 103 7.20 13.99 -7.16
N TYR A 104 8.21 14.52 -6.46
CA TYR A 104 9.40 13.77 -6.05
C TYR A 104 9.01 12.60 -5.14
N TYR A 105 8.24 12.84 -4.07
CA TYR A 105 7.85 11.79 -3.14
C TYR A 105 6.77 10.85 -3.68
N THR A 106 5.94 11.31 -4.62
CA THR A 106 5.05 10.40 -5.37
C THR A 106 5.84 9.35 -6.15
N ASN A 107 6.87 9.77 -6.89
CA ASN A 107 7.72 8.86 -7.64
C ASN A 107 8.43 7.87 -6.70
N ARG A 108 9.01 8.36 -5.60
CA ARG A 108 9.68 7.51 -4.60
C ARG A 108 8.72 6.53 -3.92
N TYR A 109 7.48 6.95 -3.65
CA TYR A 109 6.45 6.05 -3.16
C TYR A 109 6.13 4.95 -4.17
N HIS A 110 6.00 5.31 -5.43
CA HIS A 110 5.79 4.34 -6.50
C HIS A 110 6.95 3.33 -6.60
N ASP A 111 8.19 3.81 -6.61
CA ASP A 111 9.38 2.94 -6.66
C ASP A 111 9.42 1.96 -5.47
N ALA A 112 9.07 2.44 -4.28
CA ALA A 112 9.01 1.60 -3.09
C ALA A 112 7.91 0.53 -3.17
N MET A 113 6.73 0.88 -3.71
CA MET A 113 5.62 -0.06 -3.89
C MET A 113 5.89 -1.07 -5.01
N ASP A 114 6.55 -0.66 -6.09
CA ASP A 114 6.96 -1.55 -7.18
C ASP A 114 7.98 -2.60 -6.69
N LYS A 115 8.96 -2.19 -5.88
CA LYS A 115 9.89 -3.13 -5.22
C LYS A 115 9.15 -4.17 -4.36
N LEU A 116 8.06 -3.78 -3.71
CA LEU A 116 7.19 -4.69 -2.93
C LEU A 116 6.24 -5.52 -3.80
N ASN A 117 6.29 -5.40 -5.13
CA ASN A 117 5.37 -6.03 -6.09
C ASN A 117 3.89 -5.72 -5.80
N VAL A 118 3.60 -4.51 -5.33
CA VAL A 118 2.24 -4.02 -5.15
C VAL A 118 1.69 -3.57 -6.50
N LEU A 119 0.55 -4.11 -6.90
CA LEU A 119 -0.10 -3.74 -8.17
C LEU A 119 -0.56 -2.29 -8.14
N ARG A 120 -0.37 -1.61 -9.25
CA ARG A 120 -0.88 -0.24 -9.43
C ARG A 120 -2.41 -0.23 -9.35
N PRO A 121 -3.02 0.81 -8.75
CA PRO A 121 -4.47 0.99 -8.81
C PRO A 121 -4.93 1.24 -10.25
N SER A 122 -6.21 1.02 -10.53
CA SER A 122 -6.82 1.33 -11.82
C SER A 122 -6.83 2.84 -12.10
N ILE A 123 -7.03 3.64 -11.03
CA ILE A 123 -7.07 5.10 -11.05
C ILE A 123 -6.33 5.59 -9.81
N GLU A 124 -5.41 6.54 -10.01
CA GLU A 124 -4.67 7.17 -8.89
C GLU A 124 -4.85 8.69 -8.96
N PRO A 125 -5.97 9.22 -8.43
CA PRO A 125 -6.29 10.64 -8.50
C PRO A 125 -5.47 11.42 -7.47
N HIS A 126 -5.05 12.64 -7.86
CA HIS A 126 -4.44 13.62 -6.97
C HIS A 126 -5.51 14.53 -6.37
N ALA A 127 -5.38 14.87 -5.08
CA ALA A 127 -6.31 15.78 -4.40
C ALA A 127 -6.34 17.17 -5.08
N SER A 128 -5.17 17.72 -5.46
CA SER A 128 -5.04 18.99 -6.17
C SER A 128 -5.70 18.99 -7.56
N GLY A 129 -5.78 17.81 -8.20
CA GLY A 129 -6.45 17.65 -9.50
C GLY A 129 -7.99 17.55 -9.42
N HIS A 130 -8.56 17.54 -8.20
CA HIS A 130 -9.99 17.32 -7.97
C HIS A 130 -10.66 18.44 -7.15
N ILE A 131 -10.11 19.63 -7.20
CA ILE A 131 -10.61 20.79 -6.46
C ILE A 131 -12.07 21.14 -6.86
N ILE A 132 -12.42 21.02 -8.13
CA ILE A 132 -13.78 21.31 -8.61
C ILE A 132 -14.80 20.37 -7.98
N GLU A 133 -14.50 19.08 -7.91
CA GLU A 133 -15.37 18.08 -7.30
C GLU A 133 -15.51 18.29 -5.79
N GLN A 134 -14.42 18.65 -5.14
CA GLN A 134 -14.41 18.94 -3.71
C GLN A 134 -15.26 20.19 -3.40
N ILE A 135 -15.08 21.30 -4.13
CA ILE A 135 -15.91 22.50 -4.00
C ILE A 135 -17.39 22.16 -4.23
N ALA A 136 -17.70 21.39 -5.28
CA ALA A 136 -19.08 21.00 -5.57
C ALA A 136 -19.71 20.17 -4.44
N MET A 137 -18.95 19.30 -3.81
CA MET A 137 -19.43 18.50 -2.68
C MET A 137 -19.62 19.35 -1.41
N VAL A 138 -18.67 20.26 -1.12
CA VAL A 138 -18.81 21.23 -0.02
C VAL A 138 -20.07 22.07 -0.21
N GLN A 139 -20.36 22.56 -1.44
CA GLN A 139 -21.55 23.33 -1.72
C GLN A 139 -22.83 22.52 -1.45
N LYS A 140 -22.89 21.25 -1.85
CA LYS A 140 -24.03 20.38 -1.53
C LYS A 140 -24.24 20.22 -0.03
N ILE A 141 -23.18 20.06 0.75
CA ILE A 141 -23.25 19.94 2.22
C ILE A 141 -23.79 21.24 2.83
N LEU A 142 -23.37 22.42 2.33
CA LEU A 142 -23.87 23.72 2.72
C LEU A 142 -25.36 23.86 2.38
N ASP A 143 -25.76 23.54 1.14
CA ASP A 143 -27.14 23.67 0.66
C ASP A 143 -28.09 22.75 1.45
N ASN A 144 -27.61 21.57 1.87
CA ASN A 144 -28.33 20.64 2.74
C ASN A 144 -28.32 21.07 4.22
N GLY A 145 -27.58 22.13 4.55
CA GLY A 145 -27.58 22.78 5.85
C GLY A 145 -26.73 22.08 6.92
N PHE A 146 -25.76 21.24 6.54
CA PHE A 146 -24.85 20.56 7.47
C PHE A 146 -23.47 21.21 7.56
N ALA A 147 -23.31 22.42 7.00
CA ALA A 147 -22.07 23.19 7.11
C ALA A 147 -22.39 24.67 7.25
N TYR A 148 -21.40 25.47 7.64
CA TYR A 148 -21.46 26.91 7.76
C TYR A 148 -20.18 27.56 7.27
N VAL A 149 -20.25 28.84 6.89
CA VAL A 149 -19.10 29.65 6.46
C VAL A 149 -18.72 30.59 7.60
N GLU A 150 -17.45 30.57 7.99
CA GLU A 150 -16.88 31.47 8.99
C GLU A 150 -15.54 32.03 8.49
N ASN A 151 -15.41 33.37 8.44
CA ASN A 151 -14.20 34.07 7.98
C ASN A 151 -13.65 33.63 6.60
N GLY A 152 -14.50 33.05 5.73
CA GLY A 152 -14.12 32.53 4.41
C GLY A 152 -13.64 31.07 4.41
N SER A 153 -13.61 30.41 5.56
CA SER A 153 -13.49 28.94 5.70
C SER A 153 -14.89 28.32 5.77
N VAL A 154 -15.00 27.04 5.44
CA VAL A 154 -16.25 26.25 5.55
C VAL A 154 -16.02 25.11 6.50
N TYR A 155 -16.87 24.98 7.49
CA TYR A 155 -16.82 23.94 8.52
C TYR A 155 -18.06 23.06 8.48
N PHE A 156 -17.86 21.77 8.72
CA PHE A 156 -18.93 20.79 8.90
C PHE A 156 -19.53 20.95 10.31
N ASP A 157 -20.85 21.10 10.39
CA ASP A 157 -21.60 21.23 11.63
C ASP A 157 -21.98 19.84 12.17
N ILE A 158 -21.09 19.28 13.02
CA ILE A 158 -21.32 17.94 13.58
C ILE A 158 -22.52 17.91 14.50
N GLU A 159 -22.76 18.96 15.29
CA GLU A 159 -23.91 19.00 16.20
C GLU A 159 -25.23 18.92 15.42
N LYS A 160 -25.35 19.67 14.34
CA LYS A 160 -26.53 19.66 13.48
C LYS A 160 -26.69 18.32 12.75
N TYR A 161 -25.58 17.78 12.24
CA TYR A 161 -25.57 16.47 11.61
C TYR A 161 -26.01 15.37 12.59
N ASN A 162 -25.47 15.37 13.81
CA ASN A 162 -25.77 14.35 14.83
C ASN A 162 -27.23 14.34 15.30
N LYS A 163 -27.98 15.44 15.09
CA LYS A 163 -29.44 15.48 15.37
C LYS A 163 -30.25 14.66 14.36
N VAL A 164 -29.71 14.40 13.16
CA VAL A 164 -30.38 13.69 12.06
C VAL A 164 -29.75 12.35 11.79
N HIS A 165 -28.41 12.29 11.81
CA HIS A 165 -27.60 11.10 11.55
C HIS A 165 -26.58 10.95 12.63
N PRO A 166 -26.48 9.79 13.29
CA PRO A 166 -25.52 9.62 14.37
C PRO A 166 -24.07 9.72 13.85
N TYR A 167 -23.25 10.56 14.51
CA TYR A 167 -21.80 10.66 14.27
C TYR A 167 -21.05 9.72 15.21
N GLY A 168 -20.02 9.04 14.72
CA GLY A 168 -19.25 8.07 15.50
C GLY A 168 -19.68 6.61 15.28
N ILE A 169 -20.49 6.33 14.25
CA ILE A 169 -21.01 4.96 13.99
C ILE A 169 -19.93 3.97 13.59
N LEU A 170 -18.89 4.42 12.89
CA LEU A 170 -17.77 3.58 12.46
C LEU A 170 -16.78 3.36 13.59
N SER A 171 -16.37 4.44 14.26
CA SER A 171 -15.38 4.42 15.34
C SER A 171 -15.96 3.90 16.66
N GLY A 172 -17.27 3.99 16.83
CA GLY A 172 -17.97 3.69 18.09
C GLY A 172 -17.77 4.73 19.16
N ARG A 173 -17.30 5.93 18.78
CA ARG A 173 -17.12 7.04 19.71
C ARG A 173 -18.46 7.72 20.02
N ASN A 174 -18.65 8.10 21.28
CA ASN A 174 -19.81 8.86 21.69
C ASN A 174 -19.56 10.36 21.44
N PHE A 175 -20.51 11.03 20.81
CA PHE A 175 -20.44 12.48 20.52
C PHE A 175 -20.21 13.33 21.77
N GLU A 176 -20.90 13.03 22.89
CA GLU A 176 -20.74 13.76 24.16
C GLU A 176 -19.34 13.60 24.76
N GLU A 177 -18.75 12.43 24.60
CA GLU A 177 -17.36 12.18 25.07
C GLU A 177 -16.36 12.95 24.20
N MET A 178 -16.59 13.04 22.89
CA MET A 178 -15.76 13.82 21.96
C MET A 178 -15.81 15.31 22.31
N LEU A 179 -16.98 15.86 22.62
CA LEU A 179 -17.14 17.24 23.07
C LEU A 179 -16.34 17.54 24.35
N ASN A 180 -16.28 16.60 25.26
CA ASN A 180 -15.56 16.77 26.53
C ASN A 180 -14.05 16.69 26.40
N THR A 181 -13.54 15.91 25.44
CA THR A 181 -12.09 15.71 25.19
C THR A 181 -11.44 16.79 24.34
N THR A 182 -12.22 17.49 23.51
CA THR A 182 -11.69 18.52 22.57
C THR A 182 -11.62 19.93 23.16
N ARG A 183 -12.04 20.15 24.38
CA ARG A 183 -12.11 21.49 25.03
C ARG A 183 -10.77 22.22 25.23
N GLU A 184 -9.63 21.57 25.00
CA GLU A 184 -8.28 22.12 25.28
C GLU A 184 -7.42 22.38 24.05
N LEU A 185 -7.92 22.21 22.82
CA LEU A 185 -7.13 22.45 21.60
C LEU A 185 -7.15 23.94 21.21
N SER A 186 -5.98 24.54 20.99
CA SER A 186 -5.84 25.90 20.45
C SER A 186 -6.35 25.99 19.01
N GLY A 187 -6.84 27.15 18.59
CA GLY A 187 -7.27 27.38 17.21
C GLY A 187 -8.75 27.15 16.92
N GLN A 188 -9.59 27.14 17.93
CA GLN A 188 -11.02 26.85 17.79
C GLN A 188 -11.92 28.12 17.69
N GLU A 189 -11.32 29.31 17.56
CA GLU A 189 -12.07 30.57 17.60
C GLU A 189 -13.04 30.74 16.42
N GLU A 190 -12.82 30.04 15.31
CA GLU A 190 -13.71 30.08 14.12
C GLU A 190 -14.79 28.99 14.12
N LYS A 191 -14.70 27.99 15.00
CA LYS A 191 -15.65 26.86 15.02
C LYS A 191 -16.79 27.12 16.00
N HIS A 192 -18.03 26.81 15.57
CA HIS A 192 -19.19 26.85 16.47
C HIS A 192 -19.07 25.80 17.56
N ASN A 193 -18.47 24.65 17.22
CA ASN A 193 -18.22 23.55 18.15
C ASN A 193 -16.80 22.99 17.95
N PRO A 194 -16.06 22.69 19.03
CA PRO A 194 -14.70 22.14 18.94
C PRO A 194 -14.53 20.88 18.11
N VAL A 195 -15.58 20.08 17.96
CA VAL A 195 -15.56 18.83 17.15
C VAL A 195 -15.82 19.07 15.67
N ASP A 196 -16.28 20.26 15.28
CA ASP A 196 -16.47 20.60 13.86
C ASP A 196 -15.13 20.50 13.11
N PHE A 197 -15.16 20.14 11.86
CA PHE A 197 -13.97 19.99 11.04
C PHE A 197 -14.06 20.75 9.73
N ALA A 198 -12.91 21.16 9.20
CA ALA A 198 -12.85 21.95 7.99
C ALA A 198 -13.21 21.13 6.75
N LEU A 199 -14.08 21.70 5.91
CA LEU A 199 -14.37 21.26 4.54
C LEU A 199 -13.58 22.06 3.51
N TRP A 200 -13.40 23.36 3.79
CA TRP A 200 -12.59 24.29 3.02
C TRP A 200 -11.91 25.28 3.96
N LYS A 201 -10.59 25.44 3.85
CA LYS A 201 -9.83 26.41 4.63
C LYS A 201 -9.43 27.59 3.78
N LYS A 202 -9.68 28.80 4.28
CA LYS A 202 -9.15 30.04 3.70
C LYS A 202 -7.63 30.02 3.78
N ALA A 203 -6.97 30.26 2.67
CA ALA A 203 -5.51 30.32 2.62
C ALA A 203 -4.98 31.67 3.16
N GLU A 204 -3.87 31.62 3.89
CA GLU A 204 -3.08 32.81 4.18
C GLU A 204 -2.41 33.37 2.91
N PRO A 205 -2.07 34.66 2.86
CA PRO A 205 -1.44 35.27 1.67
C PRO A 205 -0.17 34.56 1.19
N LYS A 206 0.59 33.96 2.11
CA LYS A 206 1.84 33.21 1.81
C LYS A 206 1.59 31.78 1.32
N HIS A 207 0.36 31.26 1.40
CA HIS A 207 0.03 29.90 1.02
C HIS A 207 0.02 29.76 -0.50
N ILE A 208 0.93 28.95 -1.06
CA ILE A 208 1.08 28.79 -2.52
C ILE A 208 -0.02 27.90 -3.08
N MET A 209 -0.29 26.77 -2.42
CA MET A 209 -1.29 25.77 -2.83
C MET A 209 -2.70 26.24 -2.43
N ARG A 210 -3.29 27.13 -3.22
CA ARG A 210 -4.64 27.67 -3.01
C ARG A 210 -5.38 27.86 -4.32
N TRP A 211 -6.68 27.74 -4.27
CA TRP A 211 -7.57 27.85 -5.41
C TRP A 211 -8.75 28.79 -5.08
N PRO A 212 -9.28 29.50 -6.08
CA PRO A 212 -10.49 30.30 -5.90
C PRO A 212 -11.69 29.38 -5.62
N SER A 213 -12.51 29.81 -4.67
CA SER A 213 -13.78 29.16 -4.35
C SER A 213 -14.88 30.20 -4.12
N PRO A 214 -16.17 29.80 -4.01
CA PRO A 214 -17.24 30.74 -3.68
C PRO A 214 -17.09 31.45 -2.33
N TRP A 215 -16.27 30.91 -1.43
CA TRP A 215 -16.09 31.39 -0.04
C TRP A 215 -14.82 32.21 0.14
N SER A 216 -13.73 31.76 -0.44
CA SER A 216 -12.42 32.43 -0.43
C SER A 216 -11.41 31.72 -1.33
N ASP A 217 -10.27 32.36 -1.60
CA ASP A 217 -9.06 31.62 -2.00
C ASP A 217 -8.62 30.71 -0.86
N GLY A 218 -8.50 29.42 -1.14
CA GLY A 218 -8.25 28.43 -0.10
C GLY A 218 -7.90 27.04 -0.63
N PHE A 219 -8.05 26.06 0.22
CA PHE A 219 -7.76 24.67 -0.07
C PHE A 219 -8.74 23.73 0.67
N PRO A 220 -8.98 22.51 0.16
CA PRO A 220 -9.92 21.58 0.79
C PRO A 220 -9.39 21.05 2.12
N GLY A 221 -10.31 20.75 3.05
CA GLY A 221 -10.00 19.97 4.24
C GLY A 221 -9.63 18.52 3.87
N TRP A 222 -8.71 17.93 4.62
CA TRP A 222 -8.14 16.60 4.34
C TRP A 222 -9.18 15.49 4.12
N HIS A 223 -10.30 15.51 4.85
CA HIS A 223 -11.32 14.46 4.74
C HIS A 223 -12.16 14.58 3.46
N MET A 224 -12.21 15.75 2.83
CA MET A 224 -13.05 16.03 1.66
C MET A 224 -12.51 15.34 0.40
N GLU A 225 -11.21 15.13 0.29
CA GLU A 225 -10.59 14.59 -0.90
C GLU A 225 -11.09 13.17 -1.22
N CYS A 226 -11.06 12.25 -0.23
CA CYS A 226 -11.47 10.86 -0.41
C CYS A 226 -12.98 10.75 -0.68
N SER A 227 -13.81 11.54 0.01
CA SER A 227 -15.24 11.61 -0.24
C SER A 227 -15.58 12.04 -1.67
N ALA A 228 -14.95 13.12 -2.16
CA ALA A 228 -15.21 13.64 -3.49
C ALA A 228 -14.68 12.73 -4.60
N MET A 229 -13.44 12.23 -4.47
CA MET A 229 -12.81 11.34 -5.45
C MET A 229 -13.46 9.97 -5.47
N GLY A 230 -13.83 9.40 -4.30
CA GLY A 230 -14.57 8.15 -4.21
C GLY A 230 -15.91 8.24 -4.93
N CYS A 231 -16.69 9.30 -4.64
CA CYS A 231 -17.95 9.55 -5.31
C CYS A 231 -17.80 9.71 -6.84
N LYS A 232 -16.77 10.44 -7.30
CA LYS A 232 -16.51 10.67 -8.72
C LYS A 232 -16.24 9.38 -9.50
N TYR A 233 -15.40 8.52 -8.99
CA TYR A 233 -14.90 7.36 -9.73
C TYR A 233 -15.67 6.06 -9.48
N LEU A 234 -16.30 5.93 -8.31
CA LEU A 234 -17.00 4.71 -7.89
C LEU A 234 -18.50 4.91 -7.68
N GLY A 235 -18.97 6.17 -7.63
CA GLY A 235 -20.37 6.51 -7.40
C GLY A 235 -20.66 6.88 -5.94
N GLU A 236 -21.92 7.27 -5.67
CA GLU A 236 -22.35 7.72 -4.34
C GLU A 236 -22.29 6.61 -3.27
N THR A 237 -22.35 5.35 -3.71
CA THR A 237 -22.15 4.15 -2.89
C THR A 237 -21.33 3.14 -3.67
N PHE A 238 -20.27 2.60 -3.07
CA PHE A 238 -19.40 1.58 -3.66
C PHE A 238 -19.10 0.43 -2.70
N ASP A 239 -18.42 -0.60 -3.18
CA ASP A 239 -18.34 -1.87 -2.45
C ASP A 239 -17.40 -1.82 -1.26
N ILE A 240 -16.12 -1.46 -1.45
CA ILE A 240 -15.07 -1.58 -0.44
C ILE A 240 -14.34 -0.25 -0.26
N HIS A 241 -14.22 0.20 0.99
CA HIS A 241 -13.30 1.27 1.38
C HIS A 241 -12.30 0.77 2.40
N GLY A 242 -11.02 1.02 2.14
CA GLY A 242 -9.92 0.52 2.95
C GLY A 242 -8.93 1.58 3.41
N GLY A 243 -8.28 1.30 4.54
CA GLY A 243 -7.21 2.13 5.09
C GLY A 243 -6.61 1.55 6.37
N GLY A 244 -5.69 2.29 6.98
CA GLY A 244 -5.16 1.96 8.31
C GLY A 244 -6.21 2.18 9.41
N MET A 245 -6.06 1.46 10.52
CA MET A 245 -6.93 1.61 11.69
C MET A 245 -6.93 3.05 12.27
N ASP A 246 -5.84 3.76 12.08
CA ASP A 246 -5.68 5.17 12.47
C ASP A 246 -6.55 6.12 11.64
N LEU A 247 -6.94 5.75 10.42
CA LEU A 247 -7.87 6.50 9.59
C LEU A 247 -9.34 6.31 9.99
N MET A 248 -9.67 5.27 10.76
CA MET A 248 -11.04 5.02 11.17
C MET A 248 -11.68 6.26 11.83
N PHE A 249 -10.90 6.96 12.65
CA PHE A 249 -11.27 8.23 13.26
C PHE A 249 -10.05 9.18 13.31
N PRO A 250 -10.21 10.44 12.85
CA PRO A 250 -11.46 11.08 12.40
C PRO A 250 -11.77 10.87 10.91
N HIS A 251 -10.84 10.40 10.08
CA HIS A 251 -10.89 10.51 8.61
C HIS A 251 -12.10 9.79 7.99
N HIS A 252 -12.21 8.46 8.14
CA HIS A 252 -13.31 7.69 7.53
C HIS A 252 -14.69 7.99 8.18
N GLU A 253 -14.70 8.32 9.48
CA GLU A 253 -15.93 8.78 10.12
C GLU A 253 -16.43 10.08 9.49
N SER A 254 -15.53 11.03 9.21
CA SER A 254 -15.85 12.28 8.54
C SER A 254 -16.28 12.06 7.08
N GLU A 255 -15.71 11.09 6.37
CA GLU A 255 -16.15 10.73 5.02
C GLU A 255 -17.60 10.19 5.01
N ILE A 256 -17.97 9.38 6.00
CA ILE A 256 -19.38 8.94 6.16
C ILE A 256 -20.28 10.15 6.34
N ALA A 257 -19.92 11.07 7.25
CA ALA A 257 -20.70 12.25 7.53
C ALA A 257 -20.85 13.16 6.30
N GLN A 258 -19.74 13.41 5.59
CA GLN A 258 -19.73 14.21 4.35
C GLN A 258 -20.62 13.60 3.27
N SER A 259 -20.53 12.30 3.04
CA SER A 259 -21.31 11.61 2.02
C SER A 259 -22.81 11.55 2.36
N MET A 260 -23.13 11.29 3.63
CA MET A 260 -24.50 11.32 4.12
C MET A 260 -25.09 12.74 4.02
N ALA A 261 -24.32 13.76 4.39
CA ALA A 261 -24.74 15.15 4.32
C ALA A 261 -24.94 15.64 2.88
N ALA A 262 -24.05 15.21 1.94
CA ALA A 262 -24.10 15.63 0.55
C ALA A 262 -25.15 14.87 -0.27
N ASN A 263 -25.26 13.55 -0.08
CA ASN A 263 -26.00 12.66 -0.98
C ASN A 263 -27.13 11.87 -0.29
N GLY A 264 -27.24 11.90 1.04
CA GLY A 264 -28.26 11.16 1.81
C GLY A 264 -28.06 9.64 1.79
N LYS A 265 -26.86 9.16 1.46
CA LYS A 265 -26.55 7.74 1.30
C LYS A 265 -25.26 7.34 2.00
N GLN A 266 -25.23 6.12 2.54
CA GLN A 266 -23.98 5.51 2.99
C GLN A 266 -23.02 5.33 1.81
N PRO A 267 -21.76 5.82 1.93
CA PRO A 267 -20.84 5.79 0.79
C PRO A 267 -20.30 4.39 0.49
N VAL A 268 -20.29 3.48 1.47
CA VAL A 268 -19.53 2.23 1.38
C VAL A 268 -20.31 1.07 2.01
N VAL A 269 -20.29 -0.08 1.34
CA VAL A 269 -20.88 -1.32 1.85
C VAL A 269 -19.97 -1.99 2.87
N TYR A 270 -18.67 -2.14 2.55
CA TYR A 270 -17.68 -2.82 3.39
C TYR A 270 -16.52 -1.89 3.75
N TRP A 271 -16.42 -1.53 5.02
CA TRP A 271 -15.28 -0.80 5.58
C TRP A 271 -14.22 -1.77 6.07
N MET A 272 -13.02 -1.71 5.51
CA MET A 272 -11.91 -2.58 5.86
C MET A 272 -10.75 -1.79 6.45
N HIS A 273 -10.25 -2.21 7.62
CA HIS A 273 -9.13 -1.55 8.29
C HIS A 273 -8.02 -2.54 8.61
N ASN A 274 -6.81 -2.27 8.12
CA ASN A 274 -5.64 -2.98 8.59
C ASN A 274 -5.12 -2.38 9.90
N ASN A 275 -4.65 -3.25 10.81
CA ASN A 275 -4.07 -2.80 12.08
C ASN A 275 -2.63 -2.29 11.88
N MET A 276 -2.10 -1.64 12.91
CA MET A 276 -0.78 -0.98 12.86
C MET A 276 0.37 -1.98 12.83
N ILE A 277 1.54 -1.48 12.39
CA ILE A 277 2.84 -2.05 12.72
C ILE A 277 3.41 -1.29 13.90
N THR A 278 3.89 -2.05 14.89
CA THR A 278 4.63 -1.53 16.05
C THR A 278 6.10 -1.90 15.95
N ILE A 279 6.94 -1.21 16.67
CA ILE A 279 8.38 -1.47 16.79
C ILE A 279 8.69 -1.63 18.28
N GLY A 280 8.97 -2.88 18.70
CA GLY A 280 9.14 -3.20 20.10
C GLY A 280 7.90 -2.84 20.95
N GLY A 281 6.70 -3.12 20.43
CA GLY A 281 5.42 -2.84 21.07
C GLY A 281 4.97 -1.36 21.04
N GLN A 282 5.77 -0.45 20.43
CA GLN A 282 5.45 0.98 20.36
C GLN A 282 5.05 1.39 18.93
N LYS A 283 4.15 2.37 18.82
CA LYS A 283 3.82 3.00 17.53
C LYS A 283 5.10 3.59 16.90
N MET A 284 5.26 3.42 15.60
CA MET A 284 6.34 4.05 14.86
C MET A 284 6.09 5.57 14.75
N GLY A 285 7.11 6.37 15.04
CA GLY A 285 7.00 7.83 14.98
C GLY A 285 8.35 8.53 14.99
N LYS A 286 8.48 9.63 14.23
CA LYS A 286 9.71 10.44 14.19
C LYS A 286 10.09 10.99 15.57
N SER A 287 9.10 11.41 16.36
CA SER A 287 9.31 11.91 17.72
C SER A 287 9.82 10.86 18.71
N LEU A 288 9.61 9.57 18.40
CA LEU A 288 10.07 8.45 19.22
C LEU A 288 11.44 7.93 18.78
N GLY A 289 12.02 8.46 17.69
CA GLY A 289 13.30 8.02 17.16
C GLY A 289 13.29 6.57 16.63
N ASN A 290 12.10 6.01 16.37
CA ASN A 290 11.91 4.65 15.86
C ASN A 290 11.28 4.62 14.46
N PHE A 291 11.44 5.71 13.71
CA PHE A 291 10.94 5.81 12.34
C PHE A 291 11.95 5.23 11.37
N ILE A 292 11.54 4.26 10.55
CA ILE A 292 12.40 3.55 9.60
C ILE A 292 11.73 3.58 8.22
N THR A 293 12.46 4.03 7.20
CA THR A 293 12.01 4.02 5.81
C THR A 293 12.23 2.64 5.17
N LEU A 294 11.51 2.36 4.08
CA LEU A 294 11.71 1.12 3.33
C LEU A 294 13.09 1.05 2.68
N ASP A 295 13.63 2.19 2.22
CA ASP A 295 14.98 2.23 1.65
C ASP A 295 16.05 1.86 2.67
N GLU A 296 15.90 2.24 3.94
CA GLU A 296 16.82 1.82 5.02
C GLU A 296 16.78 0.31 5.22
N PHE A 297 15.60 -0.32 5.14
CA PHE A 297 15.52 -1.79 5.18
C PHE A 297 16.22 -2.43 3.98
N TYR A 298 16.02 -1.91 2.78
CA TYR A 298 16.60 -2.48 1.55
C TYR A 298 18.10 -2.35 1.50
N ASN A 299 18.64 -1.24 2.01
CA ASN A 299 20.07 -0.94 2.00
C ASN A 299 20.81 -1.42 3.26
N GLY A 300 20.11 -1.89 4.27
CA GLY A 300 20.68 -2.25 5.56
C GLY A 300 21.28 -1.07 6.33
N THR A 301 20.84 0.15 5.98
CA THR A 301 21.26 1.35 6.70
C THR A 301 20.55 1.40 8.04
N SER A 302 21.29 1.27 9.13
CA SER A 302 20.74 1.32 10.47
C SER A 302 21.01 2.67 11.14
N HIS A 303 20.03 3.12 11.90
CA HIS A 303 20.21 4.15 12.91
C HIS A 303 19.87 3.57 14.29
N LYS A 304 20.37 4.20 15.33
CA LYS A 304 20.11 3.75 16.70
C LYS A 304 18.86 4.37 17.24
N ASN A 305 18.08 3.56 17.95
CA ASN A 305 16.93 4.06 18.70
C ASN A 305 17.37 4.88 19.93
N ALA A 306 16.44 5.43 20.68
CA ALA A 306 16.71 6.22 21.89
C ALA A 306 17.49 5.44 22.98
N LYS A 307 17.53 4.10 22.91
CA LYS A 307 18.27 3.23 23.83
C LYS A 307 19.68 2.89 23.30
N GLY A 308 20.06 3.36 22.11
CA GLY A 308 21.33 3.06 21.48
C GLY A 308 21.40 1.69 20.77
N GLU A 309 20.27 1.00 20.61
CA GLU A 309 20.16 -0.28 19.92
C GLU A 309 20.02 -0.05 18.41
N GLU A 310 20.67 -0.88 17.60
CA GLU A 310 20.54 -0.81 16.15
C GLU A 310 19.14 -1.25 15.69
N MET A 311 18.48 -0.40 14.90
CA MET A 311 17.12 -0.63 14.44
C MET A 311 17.04 -1.66 13.32
N ILE A 312 18.08 -1.78 12.48
CA ILE A 312 18.16 -2.73 11.36
C ILE A 312 19.49 -3.48 11.46
N ALA A 313 19.44 -4.80 11.53
CA ALA A 313 20.63 -5.65 11.69
C ALA A 313 21.36 -5.93 10.37
N GLN A 314 20.62 -5.91 9.25
CA GLN A 314 21.13 -6.22 7.91
C GLN A 314 20.19 -5.67 6.83
N ALA A 315 20.62 -5.69 5.57
CA ALA A 315 19.73 -5.44 4.44
C ALA A 315 18.70 -6.57 4.30
N TYR A 316 17.46 -6.20 4.02
CA TYR A 316 16.37 -7.14 3.79
C TYR A 316 15.77 -6.93 2.41
N SER A 317 15.51 -8.02 1.68
CA SER A 317 14.83 -7.92 0.39
C SER A 317 13.40 -7.36 0.55
N PRO A 318 12.88 -6.64 -0.46
CA PRO A 318 11.49 -6.20 -0.45
C PRO A 318 10.51 -7.37 -0.25
N MET A 319 10.83 -8.55 -0.78
CA MET A 319 10.00 -9.75 -0.62
C MET A 319 10.03 -10.32 0.80
N THR A 320 11.12 -10.16 1.53
CA THR A 320 11.17 -10.47 2.96
C THR A 320 10.19 -9.59 3.74
N ILE A 321 10.16 -8.28 3.45
CA ILE A 321 9.20 -7.33 4.06
C ILE A 321 7.76 -7.70 3.70
N ARG A 322 7.49 -8.00 2.42
CA ARG A 322 6.17 -8.44 1.97
C ARG A 322 5.73 -9.71 2.67
N PHE A 323 6.60 -10.71 2.72
CA PHE A 323 6.32 -12.00 3.37
C PHE A 323 6.08 -11.83 4.88
N PHE A 324 6.90 -11.02 5.56
CA PHE A 324 6.72 -10.67 6.97
C PHE A 324 5.33 -10.07 7.24
N ILE A 325 4.89 -9.13 6.41
CA ILE A 325 3.58 -8.49 6.54
C ILE A 325 2.45 -9.52 6.33
N LEU A 326 2.57 -10.41 5.36
CA LEU A 326 1.57 -11.43 5.04
C LEU A 326 1.48 -12.57 6.07
N GLN A 327 2.50 -12.74 6.92
CA GLN A 327 2.48 -13.74 8.01
C GLN A 327 1.55 -13.36 9.16
N ALA A 328 1.05 -12.14 9.21
CA ALA A 328 0.05 -11.71 10.17
C ALA A 328 -1.27 -11.37 9.48
N HIS A 329 -2.39 -11.75 10.09
CA HIS A 329 -3.70 -11.32 9.61
C HIS A 329 -3.77 -9.79 9.57
N TYR A 330 -4.35 -9.20 8.52
CA TYR A 330 -4.33 -7.75 8.34
C TYR A 330 -4.97 -6.98 9.51
N ARG A 331 -5.95 -7.55 10.21
CA ARG A 331 -6.58 -6.95 11.40
C ARG A 331 -5.77 -7.11 12.70
N SER A 332 -4.73 -7.93 12.71
CA SER A 332 -3.87 -8.10 13.87
C SER A 332 -2.76 -7.06 13.88
N THR A 333 -2.36 -6.60 15.07
CA THR A 333 -1.13 -5.82 15.23
C THR A 333 0.07 -6.67 14.81
N LEU A 334 1.01 -6.08 14.10
CA LEU A 334 2.25 -6.72 13.68
C LEU A 334 3.42 -5.99 14.34
N ASP A 335 4.14 -6.67 15.20
CA ASP A 335 5.33 -6.09 15.85
C ASP A 335 6.59 -6.41 15.06
N PHE A 336 7.33 -5.36 14.73
CA PHE A 336 8.61 -5.48 14.04
C PHE A 336 9.73 -5.74 15.04
N SER A 337 10.56 -6.74 14.72
CA SER A 337 11.91 -6.91 15.29
C SER A 337 12.85 -7.52 14.24
N ASN A 338 14.16 -7.39 14.44
CA ASN A 338 15.14 -7.99 13.55
C ASN A 338 15.00 -9.52 13.50
N GLU A 339 14.73 -10.15 14.65
CA GLU A 339 14.51 -11.60 14.74
C GLU A 339 13.30 -12.03 13.92
N ALA A 340 12.22 -11.26 13.98
CA ALA A 340 11.00 -11.54 13.20
C ALA A 340 11.24 -11.41 11.69
N LEU A 341 12.00 -10.39 11.25
CA LEU A 341 12.38 -10.26 9.83
C LEU A 341 13.34 -11.38 9.38
N GLN A 342 14.31 -11.75 10.19
CA GLN A 342 15.21 -12.87 9.88
C GLN A 342 14.47 -14.21 9.79
N ALA A 343 13.45 -14.40 10.65
CA ALA A 343 12.58 -15.56 10.57
C ALA A 343 11.73 -15.53 9.29
N ALA A 344 11.19 -14.36 8.93
CA ALA A 344 10.44 -14.17 7.70
C ALA A 344 11.30 -14.42 6.45
N GLU A 345 12.55 -13.95 6.43
CA GLU A 345 13.51 -14.21 5.35
C GLU A 345 13.76 -15.69 5.15
N LYS A 346 14.02 -16.43 6.24
CA LYS A 346 14.19 -17.89 6.19
C LYS A 346 12.93 -18.59 5.67
N GLY A 347 11.76 -18.14 6.12
CA GLY A 347 10.47 -18.66 5.66
C GLY A 347 10.24 -18.39 4.16
N TYR A 348 10.47 -17.16 3.72
CA TYR A 348 10.38 -16.79 2.31
C TYR A 348 11.32 -17.61 1.43
N ASN A 349 12.60 -17.71 1.79
CA ASN A 349 13.60 -18.49 1.05
C ASN A 349 13.21 -19.98 0.97
N ARG A 350 12.71 -20.56 2.07
CA ARG A 350 12.20 -21.93 2.09
C ARG A 350 10.99 -22.12 1.18
N MET A 351 10.09 -21.15 1.10
CA MET A 351 8.94 -21.17 0.20
C MET A 351 9.41 -21.17 -1.26
N MET A 352 10.32 -20.26 -1.63
CA MET A 352 10.85 -20.17 -3.00
C MET A 352 11.60 -21.43 -3.41
N GLU A 353 12.43 -22.00 -2.52
CA GLU A 353 13.12 -23.29 -2.78
C GLU A 353 12.13 -24.42 -2.96
N GLY A 354 11.03 -24.44 -2.19
CA GLY A 354 9.94 -25.41 -2.34
C GLY A 354 9.28 -25.31 -3.71
N VAL A 355 8.94 -24.12 -4.17
CA VAL A 355 8.35 -23.87 -5.50
C VAL A 355 9.31 -24.32 -6.61
N LYS A 356 10.57 -23.95 -6.51
CA LYS A 356 11.61 -24.34 -7.47
C LYS A 356 11.79 -25.87 -7.53
N THR A 357 11.81 -26.52 -6.37
CA THR A 357 11.90 -27.98 -6.27
C THR A 357 10.67 -28.65 -6.91
N ALA A 358 9.45 -28.14 -6.64
CA ALA A 358 8.20 -28.67 -7.22
C ALA A 358 8.22 -28.65 -8.75
N ALA A 359 8.79 -27.59 -9.36
CA ALA A 359 8.90 -27.48 -10.83
C ALA A 359 9.67 -28.67 -11.46
N GLY A 360 10.70 -29.17 -10.76
CA GLY A 360 11.54 -30.29 -11.20
C GLY A 360 10.99 -31.69 -10.91
N LEU A 361 9.92 -31.83 -10.11
CA LEU A 361 9.36 -33.13 -9.76
C LEU A 361 8.72 -33.83 -10.96
N LYS A 362 8.84 -35.16 -10.97
CA LYS A 362 8.21 -36.06 -11.94
C LYS A 362 7.14 -36.92 -11.25
N ALA A 363 6.06 -37.15 -11.95
CA ALA A 363 4.99 -38.05 -11.49
C ALA A 363 5.40 -39.52 -11.64
N THR A 364 4.75 -40.38 -10.85
CA THR A 364 4.78 -41.85 -10.94
C THR A 364 3.38 -42.34 -11.23
N GLU A 365 3.18 -43.13 -12.30
CA GLU A 365 1.84 -43.50 -12.80
C GLU A 365 0.97 -44.22 -11.77
N ASP A 366 1.57 -45.11 -10.97
CA ASP A 366 0.86 -45.96 -9.98
C ASP A 366 0.92 -45.39 -8.55
N ALA A 367 1.22 -44.09 -8.35
CA ALA A 367 1.36 -43.51 -7.03
C ALA A 367 -0.02 -43.42 -6.32
N VAL A 368 -0.05 -43.82 -5.03
CA VAL A 368 -1.21 -43.61 -4.16
C VAL A 368 -1.37 -42.09 -3.88
N GLY A 369 -2.59 -41.60 -3.90
CA GLY A 369 -2.90 -40.18 -3.71
C GLY A 369 -2.41 -39.62 -2.37
N LEU A 370 -1.91 -38.36 -2.42
CA LEU A 370 -1.42 -37.59 -1.27
C LEU A 370 -2.45 -36.59 -0.75
N ASP A 371 -3.69 -36.63 -1.28
CA ASP A 371 -4.80 -35.74 -0.91
C ASP A 371 -4.45 -34.24 -1.02
N ILE A 372 -3.78 -33.87 -2.12
CA ILE A 372 -3.41 -32.48 -2.41
C ILE A 372 -4.64 -31.57 -2.44
N GLN A 373 -5.78 -32.07 -2.96
CA GLN A 373 -7.02 -31.29 -3.04
C GLN A 373 -7.46 -30.73 -1.68
N LYS A 374 -7.31 -31.49 -0.60
CA LYS A 374 -7.65 -31.03 0.74
C LYS A 374 -6.87 -29.79 1.17
N ILE A 375 -5.57 -29.72 0.81
CA ILE A 375 -4.74 -28.56 1.14
C ILE A 375 -5.12 -27.37 0.27
N VAL A 376 -5.46 -27.62 -1.00
CA VAL A 376 -5.98 -26.60 -1.91
C VAL A 376 -7.26 -25.97 -1.36
N ASP A 377 -8.22 -26.83 -0.97
CA ASP A 377 -9.49 -26.39 -0.37
C ASP A 377 -9.23 -25.55 0.89
N ALA A 378 -8.30 -25.98 1.76
CA ALA A 378 -7.92 -25.23 2.95
C ALA A 378 -7.28 -23.87 2.64
N CYS A 379 -6.56 -23.73 1.52
CA CYS A 379 -6.04 -22.43 1.07
C CYS A 379 -7.19 -21.49 0.66
N TYR A 380 -8.16 -21.98 -0.12
CA TYR A 380 -9.33 -21.20 -0.50
C TYR A 380 -10.23 -20.86 0.69
N ASP A 381 -10.46 -21.81 1.60
CA ASP A 381 -11.23 -21.57 2.82
C ASP A 381 -10.62 -20.46 3.66
N ALA A 382 -9.28 -20.45 3.79
CA ALA A 382 -8.57 -19.41 4.51
C ALA A 382 -8.68 -18.04 3.83
N MET A 383 -8.54 -17.97 2.50
CA MET A 383 -8.71 -16.70 1.77
C MET A 383 -10.15 -16.20 1.84
N ASN A 384 -11.12 -17.11 1.75
CA ASN A 384 -12.54 -16.79 1.85
C ASN A 384 -12.97 -16.41 3.27
N ASP A 385 -12.17 -16.71 4.27
CA ASP A 385 -12.37 -16.27 5.65
C ASP A 385 -11.61 -14.97 5.95
N ASP A 386 -12.00 -13.89 5.30
CA ASP A 386 -11.48 -12.53 5.54
C ASP A 386 -10.00 -12.38 5.17
N PHE A 387 -9.60 -12.93 4.02
CA PHE A 387 -8.24 -12.83 3.47
C PHE A 387 -7.15 -13.31 4.44
N ASN A 388 -7.33 -14.46 5.06
CA ASN A 388 -6.47 -14.99 6.12
C ASN A 388 -5.14 -15.54 5.57
N SER A 389 -4.26 -14.64 5.14
CA SER A 389 -2.96 -14.97 4.55
C SER A 389 -2.04 -15.82 5.44
N PRO A 390 -1.97 -15.67 6.80
CA PRO A 390 -1.13 -16.54 7.61
C PRO A 390 -1.53 -18.01 7.54
N ILE A 391 -2.82 -18.31 7.49
CA ILE A 391 -3.30 -19.71 7.34
C ILE A 391 -2.98 -20.24 5.93
N VAL A 392 -3.14 -19.40 4.89
CA VAL A 392 -2.70 -19.75 3.53
C VAL A 392 -1.22 -20.11 3.51
N ILE A 393 -0.36 -19.28 4.09
CA ILE A 393 1.10 -19.53 4.17
C ILE A 393 1.39 -20.85 4.89
N ALA A 394 0.68 -21.14 5.98
CA ALA A 394 0.84 -22.41 6.69
C ALA A 394 0.46 -23.62 5.80
N ASN A 395 -0.65 -23.56 5.08
CA ASN A 395 -1.08 -24.59 4.14
C ASN A 395 -0.08 -24.76 2.97
N LEU A 396 0.46 -23.67 2.45
CA LEU A 396 1.50 -23.73 1.41
C LEU A 396 2.78 -24.40 1.93
N PHE A 397 3.17 -24.21 3.20
CA PHE A 397 4.29 -24.95 3.79
C PHE A 397 4.03 -26.45 3.93
N GLU A 398 2.76 -26.88 4.09
CA GLU A 398 2.42 -28.30 4.00
C GLU A 398 2.66 -28.85 2.58
N LEU A 399 2.32 -28.11 1.52
CA LEU A 399 2.67 -28.47 0.14
C LEU A 399 4.20 -28.53 -0.04
N VAL A 400 4.95 -27.55 0.48
CA VAL A 400 6.42 -27.58 0.44
C VAL A 400 7.00 -28.78 1.18
N ARG A 401 6.41 -29.19 2.30
CA ARG A 401 6.79 -30.41 3.04
C ARG A 401 6.59 -31.67 2.18
N ILE A 402 5.47 -31.76 1.48
CA ILE A 402 5.16 -32.87 0.55
C ILE A 402 6.18 -32.86 -0.60
N VAL A 403 6.47 -31.71 -1.21
CA VAL A 403 7.49 -31.55 -2.26
C VAL A 403 8.84 -32.13 -1.81
N ASN A 404 9.29 -31.77 -0.62
CA ASN A 404 10.56 -32.25 -0.09
C ASN A 404 10.52 -33.78 0.19
N THR A 405 9.39 -34.30 0.67
CA THR A 405 9.21 -35.74 0.92
C THR A 405 9.31 -36.54 -0.38
N ILE A 406 8.74 -36.02 -1.48
CA ILE A 406 8.84 -36.64 -2.81
C ILE A 406 10.29 -36.54 -3.36
N LYS A 407 10.92 -35.35 -3.24
CA LYS A 407 12.32 -35.14 -3.63
C LYS A 407 13.26 -36.13 -2.96
N ASP A 408 13.03 -36.43 -1.67
CA ASP A 408 13.80 -37.40 -0.89
C ASP A 408 13.49 -38.86 -1.23
N GLY A 409 12.59 -39.15 -2.14
CA GLY A 409 12.16 -40.49 -2.52
C GLY A 409 11.33 -41.23 -1.46
N LYS A 410 10.80 -40.51 -0.44
CA LYS A 410 10.00 -41.08 0.65
C LYS A 410 8.50 -41.13 0.35
N ALA A 411 8.05 -40.44 -0.70
CA ALA A 411 6.69 -40.47 -1.23
C ALA A 411 6.73 -40.37 -2.75
N GLN A 412 5.62 -40.80 -3.37
CA GLN A 412 5.38 -40.69 -4.82
C GLN A 412 4.13 -39.89 -5.05
N ILE A 413 3.99 -39.25 -6.19
CA ILE A 413 2.82 -38.43 -6.56
C ILE A 413 2.38 -38.79 -7.98
N ASN A 414 1.08 -38.93 -8.21
CA ASN A 414 0.52 -39.13 -9.54
C ASN A 414 0.49 -37.84 -10.37
N THR A 415 0.25 -37.95 -11.67
CA THR A 415 0.27 -36.81 -12.60
C THR A 415 -0.75 -35.76 -12.23
N THR A 416 -1.99 -36.13 -11.93
CA THR A 416 -3.07 -35.19 -11.59
C THR A 416 -2.76 -34.37 -10.34
N GLU A 417 -2.29 -35.02 -9.28
CA GLU A 417 -1.93 -34.32 -8.04
C GLU A 417 -0.69 -33.46 -8.18
N LEU A 418 0.29 -33.89 -8.99
CA LEU A 418 1.49 -33.08 -9.26
C LEU A 418 1.15 -31.81 -10.03
N GLU A 419 0.27 -31.89 -11.03
CA GLU A 419 -0.22 -30.72 -11.75
C GLU A 419 -0.99 -29.78 -10.84
N LEU A 420 -1.88 -30.32 -10.00
CA LEU A 420 -2.62 -29.55 -9.00
C LEU A 420 -1.69 -28.85 -8.00
N LEU A 421 -0.70 -29.57 -7.46
CA LEU A 421 0.30 -29.02 -6.53
C LEU A 421 1.07 -27.87 -7.17
N LYS A 422 1.61 -28.05 -8.38
CA LYS A 422 2.37 -27.02 -9.11
C LYS A 422 1.49 -25.80 -9.40
N LYS A 423 0.27 -26.03 -9.87
CA LYS A 423 -0.70 -24.97 -10.13
C LYS A 423 -1.00 -24.17 -8.87
N THR A 424 -1.30 -24.84 -7.76
CA THR A 424 -1.64 -24.21 -6.48
C THR A 424 -0.48 -23.36 -5.95
N LEU A 425 0.75 -23.90 -5.97
CA LEU A 425 1.94 -23.14 -5.57
C LEU A 425 2.11 -21.88 -6.41
N ASN A 426 1.95 -21.98 -7.74
CA ASN A 426 2.09 -20.81 -8.62
C ASN A 426 0.98 -19.78 -8.36
N GLU A 427 -0.28 -20.19 -8.32
CA GLU A 427 -1.42 -19.29 -8.12
C GLU A 427 -1.36 -18.59 -6.76
N PHE A 428 -1.14 -19.34 -5.68
CA PHE A 428 -1.14 -18.74 -4.34
C PHE A 428 0.13 -17.95 -4.04
N VAL A 429 1.31 -18.47 -4.40
CA VAL A 429 2.58 -17.80 -4.06
C VAL A 429 2.78 -16.56 -4.93
N PHE A 430 2.59 -16.66 -6.24
CA PHE A 430 2.91 -15.56 -7.14
C PHE A 430 1.72 -14.65 -7.45
N ASP A 431 0.55 -15.23 -7.77
CA ASP A 431 -0.58 -14.41 -8.22
C ASP A 431 -1.33 -13.79 -7.04
N ILE A 432 -1.62 -14.57 -5.98
CA ILE A 432 -2.45 -14.12 -4.84
C ILE A 432 -1.58 -13.43 -3.78
N LEU A 433 -0.54 -14.10 -3.25
CA LEU A 433 0.35 -13.49 -2.25
C LEU A 433 1.31 -12.48 -2.87
N GLY A 434 1.46 -12.48 -4.21
CA GLY A 434 2.29 -11.52 -4.95
C GLY A 434 3.78 -11.60 -4.60
N LEU A 435 4.26 -12.76 -4.17
CA LEU A 435 5.68 -13.00 -3.96
C LEU A 435 6.37 -13.16 -5.32
N VAL A 436 7.64 -12.82 -5.41
CA VAL A 436 8.49 -13.05 -6.58
C VAL A 436 9.82 -13.63 -6.12
N ASP A 437 10.48 -14.42 -6.98
CA ASP A 437 11.80 -14.95 -6.64
C ASP A 437 12.86 -13.85 -6.79
N SER A 438 13.26 -13.23 -5.68
CA SER A 438 14.29 -12.19 -5.63
C SER A 438 15.63 -12.70 -6.18
N ASN A 439 15.96 -13.99 -5.97
CA ASN A 439 17.21 -14.58 -6.43
C ASN A 439 17.24 -14.74 -7.95
N ALA A 440 16.09 -14.93 -8.60
CA ALA A 440 16.00 -14.99 -10.05
C ALA A 440 16.28 -13.61 -10.68
N THR A 441 15.88 -12.55 -10.02
CA THR A 441 16.10 -11.16 -10.46
C THR A 441 17.55 -10.72 -10.20
N GLU A 442 18.10 -11.05 -9.03
CA GLU A 442 19.51 -10.80 -8.69
C GLU A 442 20.46 -11.68 -9.51
N GLY A 443 20.10 -12.94 -9.77
CA GLY A 443 20.87 -13.83 -10.63
C GLY A 443 21.00 -13.31 -12.08
N ASN A 444 19.95 -12.70 -12.61
CA ASN A 444 20.00 -12.04 -13.93
C ASN A 444 20.83 -10.75 -13.89
N GLY A 445 20.74 -9.95 -12.81
CA GLY A 445 21.58 -8.76 -12.63
C GLY A 445 23.06 -9.09 -12.53
N ASN A 446 23.42 -10.06 -11.71
CA ASN A 446 24.80 -10.55 -11.58
C ASN A 446 25.31 -11.24 -12.86
N LEU A 447 24.44 -11.95 -13.58
CA LEU A 447 24.77 -12.56 -14.86
C LEU A 447 25.01 -11.46 -15.93
N VAL A 448 24.15 -10.47 -16.03
CA VAL A 448 24.31 -9.34 -16.94
C VAL A 448 25.57 -8.55 -16.60
N GLU A 449 25.81 -8.25 -15.32
CA GLU A 449 27.04 -7.56 -14.89
C GLU A 449 28.29 -8.41 -15.24
N GLY A 450 28.28 -9.71 -14.97
CA GLY A 450 29.37 -10.62 -15.32
C GLY A 450 29.63 -10.70 -16.82
N LEU A 451 28.58 -10.75 -17.63
CA LEU A 451 28.67 -10.71 -19.09
C LEU A 451 29.23 -9.37 -19.58
N MET A 452 28.75 -8.25 -19.03
CA MET A 452 29.24 -6.93 -19.37
C MET A 452 30.71 -6.74 -18.99
N GLN A 453 31.14 -7.20 -17.84
CA GLN A 453 32.54 -7.16 -17.44
C GLN A 453 33.42 -8.01 -18.38
N THR A 454 32.93 -9.17 -18.82
CA THR A 454 33.61 -10.01 -19.82
C THR A 454 33.72 -9.28 -21.16
N ILE A 455 32.64 -8.68 -21.66
CA ILE A 455 32.61 -7.93 -22.93
C ILE A 455 33.51 -6.71 -22.86
N ILE A 456 33.51 -5.96 -21.75
CA ILE A 456 34.41 -4.82 -21.50
C ILE A 456 35.86 -5.29 -21.48
N GLY A 457 36.14 -6.46 -20.89
CA GLY A 457 37.46 -7.10 -20.91
C GLY A 457 37.95 -7.38 -22.32
N ILE A 458 37.11 -8.05 -23.17
CA ILE A 458 37.43 -8.34 -24.57
C ILE A 458 37.70 -7.03 -25.34
N ARG A 459 36.85 -6.00 -25.16
CA ARG A 459 37.04 -4.69 -25.80
C ARG A 459 38.37 -4.05 -25.38
N LYS A 460 38.74 -4.12 -24.11
CA LYS A 460 40.03 -3.63 -23.57
C LYS A 460 41.21 -4.33 -24.21
N GLU A 461 41.13 -5.65 -24.40
CA GLU A 461 42.19 -6.40 -25.10
C GLU A 461 42.30 -6.04 -26.57
N ALA A 462 41.18 -5.89 -27.29
CA ALA A 462 41.17 -5.44 -28.69
C ALA A 462 41.86 -4.08 -28.80
N ARG A 463 41.53 -3.12 -27.95
CA ARG A 463 42.20 -1.80 -27.91
C ARG A 463 43.71 -1.88 -27.62
N ALA A 464 44.12 -2.75 -26.71
CA ALA A 464 45.54 -2.96 -26.39
C ALA A 464 46.31 -3.52 -27.60
N LYS A 465 45.65 -4.34 -28.41
CA LYS A 465 46.19 -4.90 -29.70
C LYS A 465 46.04 -3.94 -30.86
N LYS A 466 45.47 -2.73 -30.67
CA LYS A 466 45.12 -1.73 -31.72
C LYS A 466 44.09 -2.24 -32.75
N ASP A 467 43.29 -3.23 -32.35
CA ASP A 467 42.17 -3.73 -33.13
C ASP A 467 40.94 -2.83 -32.86
N TRP A 468 40.92 -1.72 -33.56
CA TRP A 468 39.88 -0.71 -33.43
C TRP A 468 38.56 -1.19 -34.02
N ALA A 469 38.60 -2.05 -35.04
CA ALA A 469 37.41 -2.59 -35.68
C ALA A 469 36.57 -3.43 -34.71
N THR A 470 37.18 -4.33 -33.96
CA THR A 470 36.52 -5.14 -32.94
C THR A 470 36.03 -4.26 -31.78
N SER A 471 36.82 -3.28 -31.35
CA SER A 471 36.42 -2.37 -30.26
C SER A 471 35.17 -1.55 -30.63
N ASP A 472 35.08 -1.03 -31.86
CA ASP A 472 33.94 -0.25 -32.34
C ASP A 472 32.71 -1.16 -32.59
N LEU A 473 32.91 -2.33 -33.15
CA LEU A 473 31.84 -3.34 -33.33
C LEU A 473 31.15 -3.66 -31.96
N ILE A 474 31.91 -3.90 -30.92
CA ILE A 474 31.36 -4.20 -29.58
C ILE A 474 30.51 -3.02 -29.08
N ARG A 475 30.99 -1.78 -29.24
CA ARG A 475 30.22 -0.59 -28.81
C ARG A 475 28.92 -0.45 -29.62
N ASP A 476 28.97 -0.62 -30.91
CA ASP A 476 27.86 -0.41 -31.83
C ASP A 476 26.80 -1.52 -31.68
N GLU A 477 27.22 -2.78 -31.43
CA GLU A 477 26.29 -3.88 -31.10
C GLU A 477 25.59 -3.65 -29.77
N LEU A 478 26.30 -3.24 -28.72
CA LEU A 478 25.68 -2.93 -27.43
C LEU A 478 24.70 -1.76 -27.49
N ALA A 479 24.98 -0.76 -28.33
CA ALA A 479 24.10 0.38 -28.53
C ALA A 479 22.72 0.00 -29.11
N LYS A 480 22.60 -1.11 -29.86
CA LYS A 480 21.31 -1.65 -30.34
C LYS A 480 20.38 -2.12 -29.24
N TYR A 481 20.93 -2.39 -28.07
CA TYR A 481 20.19 -2.80 -26.85
C TYR A 481 20.11 -1.68 -25.80
N ASP A 482 20.33 -0.41 -26.23
CA ASP A 482 20.36 0.78 -25.37
C ASP A 482 21.45 0.76 -24.29
N ILE A 483 22.52 -0.02 -24.49
CA ILE A 483 23.68 -0.08 -23.58
C ILE A 483 24.75 0.88 -24.09
N VAL A 484 25.15 1.82 -23.23
CA VAL A 484 26.16 2.83 -23.53
C VAL A 484 27.42 2.54 -22.73
N LEU A 485 28.57 2.47 -23.42
CA LEU A 485 29.90 2.37 -22.80
C LEU A 485 30.51 3.78 -22.63
N LYS A 486 31.04 4.07 -21.44
CA LYS A 486 31.78 5.31 -21.14
C LYS A 486 33.20 4.95 -20.72
N ASP A 487 34.18 5.43 -21.48
CA ASP A 487 35.60 5.25 -21.15
C ASP A 487 36.04 6.39 -20.20
N GLY A 488 36.55 6.04 -19.02
CA GLY A 488 37.07 6.94 -18.00
C GLY A 488 38.52 6.64 -17.61
N LYS A 489 39.09 7.48 -16.75
CA LYS A 489 40.49 7.31 -16.27
C LYS A 489 40.67 6.02 -15.45
N GLU A 490 39.61 5.55 -14.80
CA GLU A 490 39.62 4.34 -13.93
C GLU A 490 39.13 3.09 -14.68
N GLY A 491 38.71 3.22 -15.95
CA GLY A 491 38.24 2.11 -16.77
C GLY A 491 36.99 2.46 -17.59
N THR A 492 36.44 1.42 -18.25
CA THR A 492 35.18 1.54 -19.01
C THR A 492 34.02 1.17 -18.10
N THR A 493 33.03 2.04 -17.99
CA THR A 493 31.75 1.80 -17.31
C THR A 493 30.63 1.65 -18.35
N TRP A 494 29.50 1.05 -17.95
CA TRP A 494 28.34 0.91 -18.80
C TRP A 494 27.07 1.39 -18.09
N SER A 495 26.09 1.80 -18.88
CA SER A 495 24.74 2.15 -18.41
C SER A 495 23.71 1.80 -19.48
N LYS A 496 22.49 1.47 -19.06
CA LYS A 496 21.33 1.40 -19.95
C LYS A 496 20.74 2.81 -20.09
N LYS A 497 20.38 3.21 -21.33
CA LYS A 497 19.67 4.48 -21.57
C LYS A 497 18.27 4.49 -20.98
#